data_711e2770e4b78c5e6481f113936cb7f7
#
_entry.id   711e2770e4b78c5e6481f113936cb7f7
#
_cell.length_a   1.000
_cell.length_b   1.000
_cell.length_c   1.000
_cell.angle_alpha   90.00
_cell.angle_beta   90.00
_cell.angle_gamma   90.00
#
_symmetry.space_group_name_H-M   'P 1'
#
loop_
_entity.id
_entity.type
_entity.pdbx_description
1 polymer ?
#
loop_
_entity_poly.entity_id
_entity_poly.type
_entity_poly.pdbx_seq_one_letter_code
_entity_poly.pdbx_strand_id
1 'polypeptide(L)'
;PCALAISVPVTVVAAIGAASKFGALIKGGAALEALGAVRGVALDKTGTLTANRPSVIEVAAVDGITAEQVLDLAAAVEARSEHPLAGAILAAVEHVRPASDVQAVTGAGLIGHRDGHTIRLGRPGWLDPGPLAEDVARMQHAGATAVLVEQDAHVLGAIAVRDQLRPEAAQVVARL
;
A
#
# COMPACT_ATOMS: atom_id res chain seq x y z
N PRO A 1 34.88 -42.07 11.57
CA PRO A 1 33.80 -41.30 12.19
C PRO A 1 34.03 -39.82 12.26
N CYS A 2 35.31 -39.35 12.39
CA CYS A 2 35.62 -37.90 12.58
C CYS A 2 35.20 -37.03 11.36
N ALA A 3 35.37 -37.55 10.15
CA ALA A 3 34.98 -36.79 8.93
C ALA A 3 33.49 -36.48 8.88
N LEU A 4 32.64 -37.43 9.25
CA LEU A 4 31.18 -37.24 9.32
C LEU A 4 30.77 -36.26 10.42
N ALA A 5 31.45 -36.31 11.58
CA ALA A 5 31.16 -35.42 12.68
C ALA A 5 31.49 -33.95 12.37
N ILE A 6 32.43 -33.68 11.47
CA ILE A 6 32.83 -32.33 11.07
C ILE A 6 32.07 -31.87 9.82
N SER A 7 31.76 -32.77 8.90
CA SER A 7 31.15 -32.39 7.60
C SER A 7 29.77 -31.74 7.77
N VAL A 8 28.91 -32.29 8.65
CA VAL A 8 27.57 -31.76 8.85
C VAL A 8 27.55 -30.33 9.36
N PRO A 9 28.25 -29.99 10.49
CA PRO A 9 28.34 -28.62 10.98
C PRO A 9 28.92 -27.64 9.93
N VAL A 10 29.97 -28.06 9.22
CA VAL A 10 30.61 -27.20 8.19
C VAL A 10 29.62 -26.91 7.05
N THR A 11 28.87 -27.91 6.60
CA THR A 11 27.86 -27.74 5.54
C THR A 11 26.75 -26.78 5.98
N VAL A 12 26.28 -26.92 7.23
CA VAL A 12 25.25 -26.03 7.79
C VAL A 12 25.76 -24.58 7.85
N VAL A 13 26.98 -24.37 8.36
CA VAL A 13 27.59 -23.03 8.42
C VAL A 13 27.78 -22.43 7.03
N ALA A 14 28.24 -23.23 6.07
CA ALA A 14 28.40 -22.78 4.68
C ALA A 14 27.07 -22.40 4.07
N ALA A 15 26.01 -23.19 4.28
CA ALA A 15 24.66 -22.91 3.78
C ALA A 15 24.08 -21.62 4.40
N ILE A 16 24.23 -21.42 5.71
CA ILE A 16 23.81 -20.19 6.40
C ILE A 16 24.58 -19.00 5.86
N GLY A 17 25.90 -19.13 5.68
CA GLY A 17 26.74 -18.07 5.11
C GLY A 17 26.36 -17.72 3.67
N ALA A 18 25.99 -18.71 2.85
CA ALA A 18 25.51 -18.49 1.50
C ALA A 18 24.15 -17.75 1.49
N ALA A 19 23.20 -18.18 2.35
CA ALA A 19 21.91 -17.53 2.48
C ALA A 19 22.03 -16.06 2.93
N SER A 20 22.95 -15.77 3.86
CA SER A 20 23.20 -14.40 4.34
C SER A 20 23.66 -13.45 3.25
N LYS A 21 24.38 -13.93 2.22
CA LYS A 21 24.77 -13.10 1.06
C LYS A 21 23.58 -12.60 0.25
N PHE A 22 22.44 -13.29 0.33
CA PHE A 22 21.18 -12.91 -0.30
C PHE A 22 20.22 -12.21 0.69
N GLY A 23 20.71 -11.81 1.86
CA GLY A 23 19.91 -11.11 2.87
C GLY A 23 19.01 -12.01 3.73
N ALA A 24 19.10 -13.34 3.59
CA ALA A 24 18.32 -14.28 4.39
C ALA A 24 19.05 -14.61 5.70
N LEU A 25 18.43 -14.25 6.85
CA LEU A 25 18.96 -14.55 8.18
C LEU A 25 18.38 -15.87 8.69
N ILE A 26 19.21 -16.94 8.71
CA ILE A 26 18.83 -18.26 9.22
C ILE A 26 19.38 -18.44 10.64
N LYS A 27 18.49 -18.69 11.60
CA LYS A 27 18.85 -18.82 13.02
C LYS A 27 19.24 -20.26 13.38
N GLY A 28 20.36 -20.73 12.81
CA GLY A 28 20.95 -22.03 13.15
C GLY A 28 20.48 -23.22 12.28
N GLY A 29 21.09 -24.38 12.50
CA GLY A 29 20.90 -25.58 11.69
C GLY A 29 19.49 -26.16 11.76
N ALA A 30 18.86 -26.14 12.92
CA ALA A 30 17.48 -26.59 13.08
C ALA A 30 16.48 -25.81 12.20
N ALA A 31 16.69 -24.50 12.06
CA ALA A 31 15.88 -23.68 11.16
C ALA A 31 16.11 -24.04 9.69
N LEU A 32 17.36 -24.34 9.31
CA LEU A 32 17.68 -24.80 7.95
C LEU A 32 17.03 -26.17 7.62
N GLU A 33 17.06 -27.11 8.56
CA GLU A 33 16.41 -28.41 8.42
C GLU A 33 14.89 -28.25 8.31
N ALA A 34 14.28 -27.39 9.15
CA ALA A 34 12.86 -27.09 9.08
C ALA A 34 12.43 -26.52 7.74
N LEU A 35 13.26 -25.62 7.14
CA LEU A 35 13.02 -25.09 5.80
C LEU A 35 12.99 -26.19 4.74
N GLY A 36 13.86 -27.20 4.85
CA GLY A 36 13.89 -28.34 3.93
C GLY A 36 12.64 -29.23 3.99
N ALA A 37 11.86 -29.16 5.08
CA ALA A 37 10.63 -29.93 5.30
C ALA A 37 9.35 -29.14 4.99
N VAL A 38 9.45 -27.86 4.63
CA VAL A 38 8.28 -26.99 4.33
C VAL A 38 7.53 -27.52 3.11
N ARG A 39 6.21 -27.62 3.24
CA ARG A 39 5.29 -28.08 2.17
C ARG A 39 4.21 -27.06 1.81
N GLY A 40 4.12 -26.00 2.56
CA GLY A 40 3.18 -24.91 2.32
C GLY A 40 3.72 -23.61 2.89
N VAL A 41 3.48 -22.49 2.20
CA VAL A 41 3.93 -21.16 2.58
C VAL A 41 2.73 -20.23 2.63
N ALA A 42 2.54 -19.56 3.75
CA ALA A 42 1.62 -18.42 3.87
C ALA A 42 2.41 -17.13 3.74
N LEU A 43 2.02 -16.28 2.80
CA LEU A 43 2.69 -15.01 2.52
C LEU A 43 1.77 -13.85 2.90
N ASP A 44 2.27 -12.93 3.73
CA ASP A 44 1.63 -11.64 3.89
C ASP A 44 1.80 -10.81 2.62
N LYS A 45 0.80 -9.99 2.29
CA LYS A 45 0.84 -9.14 1.12
C LYS A 45 1.72 -7.90 1.36
N THR A 46 1.37 -7.13 2.40
CA THR A 46 1.91 -5.79 2.61
C THR A 46 3.33 -5.83 3.20
N GLY A 47 4.28 -5.21 2.49
CA GLY A 47 5.69 -5.20 2.90
C GLY A 47 6.46 -6.49 2.63
N THR A 48 5.76 -7.62 2.31
CA THR A 48 6.38 -8.90 1.91
C THR A 48 6.36 -9.04 0.39
N LEU A 49 5.18 -9.22 -0.19
CA LEU A 49 5.02 -9.29 -1.65
C LEU A 49 5.05 -7.90 -2.30
N THR A 50 4.71 -6.86 -1.53
CA THR A 50 4.74 -5.47 -1.97
C THR A 50 5.94 -4.73 -1.41
N ALA A 51 6.30 -3.61 -2.03
CA ALA A 51 7.46 -2.81 -1.66
C ALA A 51 7.22 -1.86 -0.48
N ASN A 52 6.00 -1.85 0.07
CA ASN A 52 5.53 -0.88 1.07
C ASN A 52 5.69 0.58 0.57
N ARG A 53 5.39 0.77 -0.72
CA ARG A 53 5.43 2.06 -1.42
C ARG A 53 4.13 2.25 -2.17
N PRO A 54 3.06 2.66 -1.48
CA PRO A 54 1.79 2.95 -2.14
C PRO A 54 1.96 4.12 -3.11
N SER A 55 1.30 4.04 -4.25
CA SER A 55 1.24 5.09 -5.26
C SER A 55 -0.16 5.23 -5.80
N VAL A 56 -0.52 6.44 -6.24
CA VAL A 56 -1.74 6.68 -7.00
C VAL A 56 -1.57 6.02 -8.37
N ILE A 57 -2.50 5.15 -8.72
CA ILE A 57 -2.49 4.42 -10.00
C ILE A 57 -3.57 4.88 -10.96
N GLU A 58 -4.64 5.49 -10.43
CA GLU A 58 -5.76 5.98 -11.22
C GLU A 58 -6.53 7.05 -10.43
N VAL A 59 -7.10 8.01 -11.15
CA VAL A 59 -8.05 8.99 -10.61
C VAL A 59 -9.24 9.05 -11.55
N ALA A 60 -10.43 8.79 -11.02
CA ALA A 60 -11.70 9.05 -11.70
C ALA A 60 -12.31 10.34 -11.14
N ALA A 61 -12.86 11.17 -12.01
CA ALA A 61 -13.48 12.44 -11.64
C ALA A 61 -14.87 12.55 -12.28
N VAL A 62 -15.78 13.25 -11.62
CA VAL A 62 -17.08 13.59 -12.20
C VAL A 62 -16.93 14.61 -13.32
N ASP A 63 -17.95 14.72 -14.18
CA ASP A 63 -17.95 15.67 -15.30
C ASP A 63 -17.67 17.10 -14.83
N GLY A 64 -16.75 17.77 -15.54
CA GLY A 64 -16.35 19.15 -15.25
C GLY A 64 -15.26 19.30 -14.19
N ILE A 65 -14.81 18.21 -13.56
CA ILE A 65 -13.71 18.17 -12.61
C ILE A 65 -12.52 17.43 -13.22
N THR A 66 -11.29 17.95 -13.02
CA THR A 66 -10.08 17.28 -13.50
C THR A 66 -9.47 16.37 -12.43
N ALA A 67 -8.69 15.38 -12.86
CA ALA A 67 -7.94 14.53 -11.93
C ALA A 67 -6.98 15.33 -11.04
N GLU A 68 -6.39 16.41 -11.56
CA GLU A 68 -5.51 17.31 -10.81
C GLU A 68 -6.27 18.03 -9.70
N GLN A 69 -7.50 18.49 -9.96
CA GLN A 69 -8.34 19.11 -8.94
C GLN A 69 -8.71 18.14 -7.83
N VAL A 70 -9.04 16.89 -8.17
CA VAL A 70 -9.32 15.83 -7.19
C VAL A 70 -8.08 15.58 -6.30
N LEU A 71 -6.91 15.47 -6.92
CA LEU A 71 -5.64 15.26 -6.20
C LEU A 71 -5.26 16.46 -5.33
N ASP A 72 -5.44 17.69 -5.81
CA ASP A 72 -5.16 18.91 -5.05
C ASP A 72 -6.02 19.03 -3.79
N LEU A 73 -7.31 18.67 -3.88
CA LEU A 73 -8.22 18.65 -2.74
C LEU A 73 -7.86 17.53 -1.74
N ALA A 74 -7.54 16.33 -2.25
CA ALA A 74 -7.11 15.22 -1.42
C ALA A 74 -5.81 15.55 -0.68
N ALA A 75 -4.81 16.08 -1.39
CA ALA A 75 -3.53 16.48 -0.83
C ALA A 75 -3.68 17.58 0.23
N ALA A 76 -4.64 18.49 0.07
CA ALA A 76 -4.88 19.55 1.04
C ALA A 76 -5.25 19.00 2.43
N VAL A 77 -6.09 17.98 2.52
CA VAL A 77 -6.49 17.38 3.80
C VAL A 77 -5.47 16.35 4.31
N GLU A 78 -4.69 15.72 3.42
CA GLU A 78 -3.62 14.78 3.77
C GLU A 78 -2.29 15.45 4.13
N ALA A 79 -2.16 16.76 3.94
CA ALA A 79 -0.90 17.50 4.09
C ALA A 79 -0.17 17.31 5.43
N ARG A 80 -0.90 16.94 6.49
CA ARG A 80 -0.36 16.68 7.84
C ARG A 80 -0.66 15.28 8.35
N SER A 81 -1.13 14.39 7.47
CA SER A 81 -1.47 13.01 7.81
C SER A 81 -0.22 12.12 7.77
N GLU A 82 -0.09 11.25 8.75
CA GLU A 82 0.95 10.21 8.78
C GLU A 82 0.48 8.87 8.18
N HIS A 83 -0.73 8.85 7.61
CA HIS A 83 -1.28 7.63 7.01
C HIS A 83 -0.48 7.22 5.76
N PRO A 84 -0.21 5.93 5.51
CA PRO A 84 0.54 5.49 4.33
C PRO A 84 -0.04 5.96 3.00
N LEU A 85 -1.37 6.13 2.91
CA LEU A 85 -2.03 6.66 1.71
C LEU A 85 -1.73 8.14 1.47
N ALA A 86 -1.50 8.93 2.53
CA ALA A 86 -1.14 10.34 2.42
C ALA A 86 0.12 10.52 1.60
N GLY A 87 1.16 9.73 1.89
CA GLY A 87 2.41 9.79 1.13
C GLY A 87 2.23 9.54 -0.36
N ALA A 88 1.31 8.63 -0.74
CA ALA A 88 1.00 8.35 -2.13
C ALA A 88 0.30 9.53 -2.83
N ILE A 89 -0.65 10.16 -2.17
CA ILE A 89 -1.41 11.31 -2.69
C ILE A 89 -0.51 12.54 -2.79
N LEU A 90 0.27 12.82 -1.73
CA LEU A 90 1.20 13.95 -1.70
C LEU A 90 2.30 13.84 -2.75
N ALA A 91 2.77 12.62 -3.05
CA ALA A 91 3.74 12.38 -4.11
C ALA A 91 3.18 12.56 -5.53
N ALA A 92 1.86 12.58 -5.68
CA ALA A 92 1.18 12.76 -6.97
C ALA A 92 0.90 14.24 -7.33
N VAL A 93 1.25 15.18 -6.44
CA VAL A 93 1.05 16.62 -6.67
C VAL A 93 2.36 17.37 -6.51
N GLU A 94 2.56 18.43 -7.29
CA GLU A 94 3.77 19.26 -7.21
C GLU A 94 3.73 20.25 -6.03
N HIS A 95 2.56 20.81 -5.79
CA HIS A 95 2.35 21.82 -4.75
C HIS A 95 1.13 21.48 -3.91
N VAL A 96 1.27 21.58 -2.59
CA VAL A 96 0.18 21.35 -1.65
C VAL A 96 -0.19 22.65 -0.95
N ARG A 97 -1.47 23.03 -1.04
CA ARG A 97 -2.06 24.11 -0.22
C ARG A 97 -2.87 23.44 0.89
N PRO A 98 -2.34 23.36 2.14
CA PRO A 98 -3.00 22.62 3.21
C PRO A 98 -4.38 23.18 3.55
N ALA A 99 -5.31 22.27 3.85
CA ALA A 99 -6.60 22.62 4.45
C ALA A 99 -6.41 23.02 5.92
N SER A 100 -7.34 23.83 6.44
CA SER A 100 -7.44 24.15 7.86
C SER A 100 -8.35 23.17 8.59
N ASP A 101 -8.23 23.12 9.93
CA ASP A 101 -9.11 22.38 10.84
C ASP A 101 -9.31 20.91 10.44
N VAL A 102 -8.22 20.28 9.98
CA VAL A 102 -8.26 18.89 9.55
C VAL A 102 -8.47 17.96 10.76
N GLN A 103 -9.49 17.14 10.68
CA GLN A 103 -9.87 16.16 11.70
C GLN A 103 -9.94 14.76 11.11
N ALA A 104 -9.37 13.79 11.81
CA ALA A 104 -9.47 12.40 11.45
C ALA A 104 -10.77 11.79 12.03
N VAL A 105 -11.53 11.11 11.17
CA VAL A 105 -12.68 10.28 11.56
C VAL A 105 -12.23 8.83 11.57
N THR A 106 -12.10 8.27 12.76
CA THR A 106 -11.56 6.93 12.96
C THR A 106 -12.26 5.89 12.11
N GLY A 107 -11.48 5.14 11.30
CA GLY A 107 -11.97 4.10 10.42
C GLY A 107 -12.78 4.60 9.20
N ALA A 108 -12.82 5.91 8.96
CA ALA A 108 -13.62 6.51 7.88
C ALA A 108 -12.77 7.36 6.93
N GLY A 109 -12.08 8.38 7.44
CA GLY A 109 -11.30 9.29 6.63
C GLY A 109 -10.95 10.60 7.34
N LEU A 110 -10.84 11.68 6.56
CA LEU A 110 -10.49 13.03 7.00
C LEU A 110 -11.58 14.03 6.61
N ILE A 111 -11.74 15.06 7.42
CA ILE A 111 -12.54 16.25 7.13
C ILE A 111 -11.65 17.46 7.33
N GLY A 112 -11.69 18.43 6.42
CA GLY A 112 -10.96 19.69 6.54
C GLY A 112 -11.67 20.82 5.81
N HIS A 113 -11.15 22.04 5.94
CA HIS A 113 -11.75 23.22 5.32
C HIS A 113 -10.72 23.94 4.44
N ARG A 114 -11.13 24.35 3.24
CA ARG A 114 -10.31 25.15 2.35
C ARG A 114 -11.16 26.11 1.51
N ASP A 115 -10.78 27.37 1.47
CA ASP A 115 -11.44 28.43 0.70
C ASP A 115 -12.97 28.54 1.00
N GLY A 116 -13.37 28.28 2.25
CA GLY A 116 -14.76 28.32 2.70
C GLY A 116 -15.56 27.04 2.45
N HIS A 117 -14.96 26.04 1.82
CA HIS A 117 -15.58 24.74 1.51
C HIS A 117 -15.15 23.66 2.50
N THR A 118 -16.06 22.74 2.78
CA THR A 118 -15.76 21.52 3.54
C THR A 118 -15.29 20.43 2.59
N ILE A 119 -14.10 19.87 2.84
CA ILE A 119 -13.53 18.77 2.06
C ILE A 119 -13.57 17.52 2.92
N ARG A 120 -14.05 16.42 2.36
CA ARG A 120 -14.02 15.10 2.98
C ARG A 120 -13.26 14.13 2.09
N LEU A 121 -12.35 13.39 2.68
CA LEU A 121 -11.56 12.36 2.02
C LEU A 121 -11.74 11.06 2.78
N GLY A 122 -12.22 9.99 2.14
CA GLY A 122 -12.44 8.77 2.89
C GLY A 122 -12.90 7.58 2.08
N ARG A 123 -13.11 6.46 2.79
CA ARG A 123 -13.45 5.19 2.16
C ARG A 123 -14.89 5.18 1.62
N PRO A 124 -15.16 4.39 0.56
CA PRO A 124 -16.52 4.03 0.17
C PRO A 124 -17.29 3.39 1.34
N GLY A 125 -18.56 3.74 1.46
CA GLY A 125 -19.43 3.34 2.57
C GLY A 125 -19.47 4.35 3.72
N TRP A 126 -18.46 5.22 3.88
CA TRP A 126 -18.56 6.44 4.65
C TRP A 126 -18.95 7.63 3.76
N LEU A 127 -18.34 7.72 2.58
CA LEU A 127 -18.78 8.60 1.49
C LEU A 127 -19.54 7.77 0.46
N ASP A 128 -20.58 8.36 -0.13
CA ASP A 128 -21.31 7.75 -1.22
C ASP A 128 -20.55 8.01 -2.53
N PRO A 129 -20.17 6.96 -3.30
CA PRO A 129 -19.50 7.16 -4.58
C PRO A 129 -20.38 7.80 -5.65
N GLY A 130 -21.70 7.79 -5.51
CA GLY A 130 -22.62 8.38 -6.47
C GLY A 130 -22.36 7.91 -7.90
N PRO A 131 -22.14 8.84 -8.86
CA PRO A 131 -21.87 8.50 -10.26
C PRO A 131 -20.60 7.70 -10.49
N LEU A 132 -19.67 7.68 -9.52
CA LEU A 132 -18.38 6.97 -9.61
C LEU A 132 -18.45 5.54 -9.04
N ALA A 133 -19.65 5.01 -8.75
CA ALA A 133 -19.81 3.69 -8.13
C ALA A 133 -19.18 2.56 -8.95
N GLU A 134 -19.31 2.59 -10.27
CA GLU A 134 -18.72 1.60 -11.17
C GLU A 134 -17.19 1.70 -11.20
N ASP A 135 -16.66 2.93 -11.24
CA ASP A 135 -15.20 3.16 -11.19
C ASP A 135 -14.61 2.67 -9.88
N VAL A 136 -15.24 3.00 -8.76
CA VAL A 136 -14.82 2.52 -7.43
C VAL A 136 -14.83 1.00 -7.35
N ALA A 137 -15.89 0.36 -7.83
CA ALA A 137 -15.97 -1.11 -7.86
C ALA A 137 -14.86 -1.71 -8.73
N ARG A 138 -14.60 -1.14 -9.89
CA ARG A 138 -13.51 -1.57 -10.79
C ARG A 138 -12.13 -1.42 -10.13
N MET A 139 -11.86 -0.27 -9.50
CA MET A 139 -10.61 -0.02 -8.76
C MET A 139 -10.39 -1.06 -7.65
N GLN A 140 -11.43 -1.35 -6.87
CA GLN A 140 -11.37 -2.34 -5.79
C GLN A 140 -11.18 -3.77 -6.31
N HIS A 141 -11.86 -4.16 -7.40
CA HIS A 141 -11.65 -5.46 -8.03
C HIS A 141 -10.23 -5.62 -8.60
N ALA A 142 -9.61 -4.53 -9.04
CA ALA A 142 -8.21 -4.50 -9.45
C ALA A 142 -7.21 -4.57 -8.27
N GLY A 143 -7.70 -4.68 -7.03
CA GLY A 143 -6.88 -4.79 -5.82
C GLY A 143 -6.31 -3.47 -5.33
N ALA A 144 -6.87 -2.32 -5.77
CA ALA A 144 -6.52 -1.01 -5.25
C ALA A 144 -7.39 -0.65 -4.03
N THR A 145 -6.87 0.24 -3.20
CA THR A 145 -7.66 0.95 -2.19
C THR A 145 -8.27 2.17 -2.86
N ALA A 146 -9.60 2.22 -2.93
CA ALA A 146 -10.32 3.38 -3.44
C ALA A 146 -10.59 4.37 -2.30
N VAL A 147 -10.28 5.66 -2.54
CA VAL A 147 -10.55 6.77 -1.63
C VAL A 147 -11.36 7.81 -2.37
N LEU A 148 -12.46 8.26 -1.79
CA LEU A 148 -13.36 9.27 -2.36
C LEU A 148 -12.99 10.66 -1.87
N VAL A 149 -13.13 11.63 -2.75
CA VAL A 149 -13.00 13.06 -2.47
C VAL A 149 -14.35 13.72 -2.65
N GLU A 150 -14.80 14.40 -1.61
CA GLU A 150 -16.08 15.12 -1.58
C GLU A 150 -15.84 16.56 -1.16
N GLN A 151 -16.56 17.47 -1.78
CA GLN A 151 -16.63 18.89 -1.40
C GLN A 151 -18.10 19.27 -1.20
N ASP A 152 -18.43 19.85 -0.05
CA ASP A 152 -19.77 20.31 0.31
C ASP A 152 -20.88 19.27 0.04
N ALA A 153 -20.64 18.04 0.49
CA ALA A 153 -21.52 16.88 0.31
C ALA A 153 -21.72 16.41 -1.16
N HIS A 154 -20.85 16.83 -2.09
CA HIS A 154 -20.84 16.36 -3.46
C HIS A 154 -19.54 15.60 -3.74
N VAL A 155 -19.65 14.34 -4.18
CA VAL A 155 -18.48 13.58 -4.60
C VAL A 155 -17.91 14.19 -5.87
N LEU A 156 -16.59 14.45 -5.87
CA LEU A 156 -15.87 15.03 -7.01
C LEU A 156 -14.99 14.02 -7.71
N GLY A 157 -14.47 13.03 -6.98
CA GLY A 157 -13.59 12.04 -7.56
C GLY A 157 -13.31 10.86 -6.66
N ALA A 158 -12.71 9.85 -7.26
CA ALA A 158 -12.18 8.66 -6.60
C ALA A 158 -10.71 8.46 -6.98
N ILE A 159 -9.89 8.19 -6.00
CA ILE A 159 -8.45 7.95 -6.16
C ILE A 159 -8.16 6.49 -5.84
N ALA A 160 -7.57 5.77 -6.79
CA ALA A 160 -7.07 4.42 -6.58
C ALA A 160 -5.61 4.46 -6.14
N VAL A 161 -5.34 3.93 -4.95
CA VAL A 161 -3.98 3.78 -4.43
C VAL A 161 -3.66 2.31 -4.30
N ARG A 162 -2.49 1.89 -4.76
CA ARG A 162 -2.03 0.51 -4.65
C ARG A 162 -0.56 0.47 -4.27
N ASP A 163 -0.24 -0.44 -3.35
CA ASP A 163 1.14 -0.75 -3.03
C ASP A 163 1.75 -1.62 -4.15
N GLN A 164 2.90 -1.20 -4.63
CA GLN A 164 3.56 -1.85 -5.76
C GLN A 164 4.07 -3.24 -5.38
N LEU A 165 3.76 -4.24 -6.19
CA LEU A 165 4.38 -5.55 -6.06
C LEU A 165 5.90 -5.44 -6.28
N ARG A 166 6.67 -6.19 -5.49
CA ARG A 166 8.09 -6.33 -5.75
C ARG A 166 8.30 -6.99 -7.11
N PRO A 167 9.28 -6.52 -7.91
CA PRO A 167 9.52 -7.08 -9.25
C PRO A 167 9.72 -8.61 -9.24
N GLU A 168 10.34 -9.11 -8.17
CA GLU A 168 10.64 -10.54 -7.99
C GLU A 168 9.46 -11.36 -7.44
N ALA A 169 8.40 -10.74 -6.90
CA ALA A 169 7.34 -11.43 -6.17
C ALA A 169 6.66 -12.53 -7.00
N ALA A 170 6.28 -12.23 -8.24
CA ALA A 170 5.62 -13.22 -9.11
C ALA A 170 6.54 -14.41 -9.39
N GLN A 171 7.84 -14.16 -9.63
CA GLN A 171 8.82 -15.20 -9.90
C GLN A 171 9.10 -16.08 -8.68
N VAL A 172 9.13 -15.48 -7.48
CA VAL A 172 9.31 -16.22 -6.23
C VAL A 172 8.11 -17.10 -5.96
N VAL A 173 6.88 -16.57 -6.05
CA VAL A 173 5.65 -17.35 -5.85
C VAL A 173 5.53 -18.51 -6.84
N ALA A 174 5.95 -18.32 -8.09
CA ALA A 174 5.92 -19.39 -9.10
C ALA A 174 6.93 -20.53 -8.85
N ARG A 175 7.93 -20.32 -7.97
CA ARG A 175 8.96 -21.31 -7.61
C ARG A 175 8.66 -22.06 -6.31
N LEU A 176 7.70 -21.59 -5.52
CA LEU A 176 7.26 -22.23 -4.28
C LEU A 176 6.26 -23.34 -4.57
#